data_97e923463795804e48022c2fd37724e6
#
_entry.id   97e923463795804e48022c2fd37724e6
#
_cell.length_a   1.000
_cell.length_b   1.000
_cell.length_c   1.000
_cell.angle_alpha   90.00
_cell.angle_beta   90.00
_cell.angle_gamma   90.00
#
_symmetry.space_group_name_H-M   'P 1'
#
loop_
_entity.id
_entity.type
_entity.pdbx_description
1 polymer ?
#
loop_
_entity_poly.entity_id
_entity_poly.type
_entity_poly.pdbx_seq_one_letter_code
_entity_poly.pdbx_strand_id
1 'polypeptide(L)'
;MAQPNQCRCFIRVSLQFFAFLGLCSINFGQVFASERLEVVDDLGNQVMLESPAVRIVSLAPHLTEILFELGVGDNVIATVSYADFPEEAKLIPRVGDAFSVNVEQLVAMQPDIIFAWESGGVNKSLKRLENLGFTIFRNEAPSLAGIANTIQEIAVLVGKADTGQRLSNQYRSRLTRLAQFPAKNDSIDMDAIRVFFQISDQDLYTVSGQHLIGQAINLCGGVNLFDSVPISVPLANLESVLRGQPDIIFITRMPESPVSPWEGRWSKLIGNNVRVFPIDPNLISRPSIRMLDGVELMCGAIRSAR
;
A
#
# COMPACT_ATOMS: atom_id res chain seq x y z
N MET A 1 -78.74 24.42 90.15
CA MET A 1 -78.59 25.57 89.27
C MET A 1 -77.19 25.53 88.70
N ALA A 2 -77.10 25.76 87.49
CA ALA A 2 -75.83 25.86 86.70
C ALA A 2 -75.16 24.53 86.33
N GLN A 3 -75.25 24.25 85.08
CA GLN A 3 -74.54 23.17 84.35
C GLN A 3 -73.08 23.53 84.07
N PRO A 4 -72.16 22.56 83.90
CA PRO A 4 -70.89 22.80 83.26
C PRO A 4 -70.86 22.26 81.84
N ASN A 5 -70.27 23.07 80.99
CA ASN A 5 -69.95 22.82 79.59
C ASN A 5 -68.91 21.69 79.38
N GLN A 6 -69.24 20.78 78.51
CA GLN A 6 -68.25 19.79 77.98
C GLN A 6 -67.57 20.35 76.77
N CYS A 7 -66.23 20.50 76.85
CA CYS A 7 -65.35 20.73 75.70
C CYS A 7 -64.95 19.39 75.03
N ARG A 8 -65.41 19.14 73.80
CA ARG A 8 -65.00 18.01 73.01
C ARG A 8 -63.79 18.42 72.18
N CYS A 9 -62.64 17.85 72.53
CA CYS A 9 -61.43 17.98 71.77
C CYS A 9 -61.45 16.98 70.58
N PHE A 10 -61.51 17.47 69.35
CA PHE A 10 -61.34 16.65 68.11
C PHE A 10 -59.87 16.53 67.78
N ILE A 11 -59.35 15.33 68.00
CA ILE A 11 -57.99 14.99 67.48
C ILE A 11 -58.12 14.61 65.97
N ARG A 12 -57.64 15.47 65.10
CA ARG A 12 -57.45 15.15 63.68
C ARG A 12 -56.14 14.38 63.55
N VAL A 13 -56.25 13.10 63.26
CA VAL A 13 -55.12 12.27 62.81
C VAL A 13 -54.89 12.55 61.31
N SER A 14 -53.83 13.24 61.02
CA SER A 14 -53.39 13.49 59.60
C SER A 14 -52.55 12.34 59.16
N LEU A 15 -53.07 11.49 58.28
CA LEU A 15 -52.35 10.37 57.64
C LEU A 15 -51.57 10.93 56.52
N GLN A 16 -50.22 11.18 56.67
CA GLN A 16 -49.32 11.52 55.60
C GLN A 16 -48.80 10.23 54.93
N PHE A 17 -49.34 9.93 53.74
CA PHE A 17 -48.81 8.93 52.84
C PHE A 17 -47.53 9.47 52.20
N PHE A 18 -46.39 9.04 52.67
CA PHE A 18 -45.11 9.22 51.95
C PHE A 18 -45.03 8.24 50.76
N ALA A 19 -45.36 8.72 49.55
CA ALA A 19 -45.11 8.02 48.35
C ALA A 19 -43.58 8.10 48.04
N PHE A 20 -42.86 7.03 48.35
CA PHE A 20 -41.47 6.84 47.93
C PHE A 20 -41.48 6.48 46.43
N LEU A 21 -41.40 7.49 45.53
CA LEU A 21 -41.09 7.27 44.12
C LEU A 21 -39.60 6.93 44.03
N GLY A 22 -39.30 5.61 44.00
CA GLY A 22 -37.98 5.13 43.63
C GLY A 22 -37.69 5.48 42.15
N LEU A 23 -36.90 6.53 41.89
CA LEU A 23 -36.32 6.76 40.59
C LEU A 23 -35.35 5.61 40.30
N CYS A 24 -35.84 4.58 39.60
CA CYS A 24 -35.00 3.58 38.97
C CYS A 24 -34.28 4.27 37.80
N SER A 25 -33.06 4.78 38.02
CA SER A 25 -32.19 5.30 36.98
C SER A 25 -31.79 4.12 36.09
N ILE A 26 -32.55 3.89 35.03
CA ILE A 26 -32.15 2.99 33.97
C ILE A 26 -30.94 3.65 33.24
N ASN A 27 -29.73 3.24 33.64
CA ASN A 27 -28.54 3.53 32.86
C ASN A 27 -28.69 2.81 31.50
N PHE A 28 -29.23 3.53 30.52
CA PHE A 28 -29.04 3.15 29.12
C PHE A 28 -27.53 3.23 28.87
N GLY A 29 -26.84 2.12 29.07
CA GLY A 29 -25.50 1.93 28.50
C GLY A 29 -25.63 2.20 27.01
N GLN A 30 -25.08 3.31 26.55
CA GLN A 30 -24.90 3.52 25.12
C GLN A 30 -24.02 2.37 24.64
N VAL A 31 -24.65 1.37 24.03
CA VAL A 31 -23.97 0.41 23.18
C VAL A 31 -23.48 1.24 22.03
N PHE A 32 -22.22 1.72 22.09
CA PHE A 32 -21.51 2.17 20.91
C PHE A 32 -21.46 0.97 20.00
N ALA A 33 -22.32 0.93 19.01
CA ALA A 33 -22.15 0.03 17.89
C ALA A 33 -20.74 0.34 17.34
N SER A 34 -19.81 -0.59 17.51
CA SER A 34 -18.52 -0.51 16.84
C SER A 34 -18.83 -0.36 15.35
N GLU A 35 -18.48 0.78 14.78
CA GLU A 35 -18.70 1.02 13.38
C GLU A 35 -17.83 0.00 12.62
N ARG A 36 -18.49 -0.91 11.91
CA ARG A 36 -17.82 -1.96 11.14
C ARG A 36 -16.90 -1.30 10.12
N LEU A 37 -15.65 -1.72 10.08
CA LEU A 37 -14.68 -1.24 9.11
C LEU A 37 -14.91 -1.95 7.77
N GLU A 38 -15.08 -1.18 6.71
CA GLU A 38 -15.35 -1.71 5.37
C GLU A 38 -14.55 -0.93 4.34
N VAL A 39 -13.88 -1.67 3.45
CA VAL A 39 -13.19 -1.15 2.28
C VAL A 39 -13.44 -2.05 1.08
N VAL A 40 -13.14 -1.55 -0.11
CA VAL A 40 -13.11 -2.36 -1.34
C VAL A 40 -11.66 -2.53 -1.73
N ASP A 41 -11.20 -3.77 -1.90
CA ASP A 41 -9.82 -4.05 -2.32
C ASP A 41 -9.60 -3.75 -3.81
N ASP A 42 -8.36 -3.83 -4.28
CA ASP A 42 -8.01 -3.52 -5.69
C ASP A 42 -8.64 -4.47 -6.71
N LEU A 43 -9.23 -5.60 -6.29
CA LEU A 43 -9.99 -6.53 -7.13
C LEU A 43 -11.50 -6.30 -7.08
N GLY A 44 -11.99 -5.32 -6.30
CA GLY A 44 -13.40 -5.02 -6.13
C GLY A 44 -14.10 -5.91 -5.08
N ASN A 45 -13.38 -6.65 -4.24
CA ASN A 45 -13.97 -7.41 -3.16
C ASN A 45 -14.20 -6.53 -1.94
N GLN A 46 -15.35 -6.70 -1.28
CA GLN A 46 -15.59 -6.06 0.02
C GLN A 46 -14.80 -6.78 1.11
N VAL A 47 -13.99 -6.02 1.84
CA VAL A 47 -13.22 -6.48 2.99
C VAL A 47 -13.77 -5.81 4.24
N MET A 48 -14.24 -6.62 5.19
CA MET A 48 -14.92 -6.13 6.40
C MET A 48 -14.26 -6.68 7.66
N LEU A 49 -14.13 -5.81 8.67
CA LEU A 49 -13.66 -6.17 10.01
C LEU A 49 -14.61 -5.55 11.06
N GLU A 50 -14.87 -6.27 12.14
CA GLU A 50 -15.68 -5.78 13.27
C GLU A 50 -14.90 -4.78 14.16
N SER A 51 -13.57 -4.79 14.09
CA SER A 51 -12.66 -3.91 14.82
C SER A 51 -11.33 -3.79 14.08
N PRO A 52 -10.52 -2.76 14.37
CA PRO A 52 -9.19 -2.63 13.77
C PRO A 52 -8.33 -3.88 13.98
N ALA A 53 -7.66 -4.31 12.92
CA ALA A 53 -6.78 -5.46 12.96
C ALA A 53 -5.56 -5.22 13.86
N VAL A 54 -5.27 -6.15 14.74
CA VAL A 54 -4.11 -6.15 15.65
C VAL A 54 -3.19 -7.36 15.45
N ARG A 55 -3.64 -8.35 14.69
CA ARG A 55 -2.86 -9.52 14.27
C ARG A 55 -2.80 -9.56 12.77
N ILE A 56 -1.78 -8.95 12.20
CA ILE A 56 -1.66 -8.69 10.77
C ILE A 56 -0.62 -9.62 10.14
N VAL A 57 -0.96 -10.23 9.02
CA VAL A 57 0.00 -10.89 8.15
C VAL A 57 0.17 -10.08 6.87
N SER A 58 1.43 -9.82 6.48
CA SER A 58 1.77 -9.10 5.25
C SER A 58 2.54 -10.02 4.31
N LEU A 59 1.93 -10.38 3.18
CA LEU A 59 2.51 -11.31 2.20
C LEU A 59 3.20 -10.59 1.02
N ALA A 60 3.59 -9.33 1.23
CA ALA A 60 4.41 -8.61 0.26
C ALA A 60 5.26 -7.52 0.94
N PRO A 61 6.51 -7.27 0.46
CA PRO A 61 7.40 -6.26 1.05
C PRO A 61 6.79 -4.86 1.10
N HIS A 62 6.18 -4.39 0.01
CA HIS A 62 5.57 -3.06 -0.05
C HIS A 62 4.39 -2.87 0.91
N LEU A 63 3.60 -3.93 1.15
CA LEU A 63 2.51 -3.89 2.13
C LEU A 63 3.06 -3.80 3.56
N THR A 64 4.17 -4.50 3.83
CA THR A 64 4.90 -4.37 5.11
C THR A 64 5.38 -2.93 5.30
N GLU A 65 5.98 -2.32 4.29
CA GLU A 65 6.42 -0.92 4.33
C GLU A 65 5.25 0.03 4.66
N ILE A 66 4.09 -0.13 4.00
CA ILE A 66 2.90 0.69 4.26
C ILE A 66 2.41 0.53 5.71
N LEU A 67 2.39 -0.69 6.24
CA LEU A 67 1.96 -0.96 7.63
C LEU A 67 2.88 -0.29 8.66
N PHE A 68 4.19 -0.29 8.42
CA PHE A 68 5.15 0.44 9.26
C PHE A 68 4.95 1.96 9.18
N GLU A 69 4.75 2.52 7.99
CA GLU A 69 4.46 3.95 7.79
C GLU A 69 3.15 4.38 8.46
N LEU A 70 2.17 3.49 8.56
CA LEU A 70 0.93 3.71 9.31
C LEU A 70 1.12 3.60 10.83
N GLY A 71 2.30 3.19 11.30
CA GLY A 71 2.62 3.03 12.73
C GLY A 71 1.97 1.80 13.37
N VAL A 72 1.77 0.72 12.60
CA VAL A 72 1.23 -0.56 13.07
C VAL A 72 2.21 -1.73 12.82
N GLY A 73 3.49 -1.45 12.65
CA GLY A 73 4.52 -2.47 12.45
C GLY A 73 4.56 -3.52 13.55
N ASP A 74 4.33 -3.14 14.80
CA ASP A 74 4.28 -4.05 15.95
C ASP A 74 3.10 -5.04 15.89
N ASN A 75 2.07 -4.73 15.11
CA ASN A 75 0.91 -5.60 14.89
C ASN A 75 1.17 -6.65 13.79
N VAL A 76 2.28 -6.53 13.04
CA VAL A 76 2.62 -7.48 11.97
C VAL A 76 3.26 -8.72 12.58
N ILE A 77 2.49 -9.79 12.70
CA ILE A 77 2.91 -11.05 13.33
C ILE A 77 3.69 -11.96 12.40
N ALA A 78 3.56 -11.78 11.08
CA ALA A 78 4.33 -12.51 10.08
C ALA A 78 4.40 -11.75 8.75
N THR A 79 5.49 -11.99 8.02
CA THR A 79 5.70 -11.44 6.68
C THR A 79 6.45 -12.44 5.79
N VAL A 80 6.86 -12.01 4.60
CA VAL A 80 7.57 -12.83 3.61
C VAL A 80 9.04 -12.43 3.48
N SER A 81 9.82 -13.24 2.75
CA SER A 81 11.18 -12.91 2.37
C SER A 81 11.24 -11.55 1.67
N TYR A 82 12.35 -10.84 1.83
CA TYR A 82 12.59 -9.50 1.28
C TYR A 82 11.71 -8.37 1.85
N ALA A 83 10.88 -8.62 2.87
CA ALA A 83 10.28 -7.55 3.66
C ALA A 83 11.32 -7.05 4.68
N ASP A 84 12.24 -6.21 4.25
CA ASP A 84 13.47 -5.82 4.93
C ASP A 84 13.54 -4.32 5.27
N PHE A 85 12.47 -3.59 5.01
CA PHE A 85 12.34 -2.18 5.35
C PHE A 85 11.01 -1.91 6.09
N PRO A 86 11.07 -1.10 7.17
CA PRO A 86 12.29 -0.58 7.83
C PRO A 86 13.12 -1.71 8.46
N GLU A 87 14.24 -1.38 9.11
CA GLU A 87 15.15 -2.39 9.69
C GLU A 87 14.44 -3.33 10.66
N GLU A 88 13.47 -2.82 11.41
CA GLU A 88 12.63 -3.57 12.35
C GLU A 88 11.82 -4.67 11.67
N ALA A 89 11.44 -4.49 10.40
CA ALA A 89 10.73 -5.51 9.63
C ALA A 89 11.53 -6.80 9.47
N LYS A 90 12.87 -6.75 9.56
CA LYS A 90 13.74 -7.93 9.49
C LYS A 90 13.55 -8.89 10.66
N LEU A 91 13.03 -8.41 11.80
CA LEU A 91 12.81 -9.19 13.02
C LEU A 91 11.48 -9.97 12.98
N ILE A 92 10.57 -9.65 12.05
CA ILE A 92 9.27 -10.30 11.93
C ILE A 92 9.44 -11.75 11.41
N PRO A 93 8.75 -12.75 11.97
CA PRO A 93 8.76 -14.12 11.47
C PRO A 93 8.40 -14.22 9.97
N ARG A 94 9.13 -15.06 9.24
CA ARG A 94 8.87 -15.30 7.80
C ARG A 94 7.98 -16.54 7.63
N VAL A 95 6.93 -16.40 6.81
CA VAL A 95 5.99 -17.51 6.49
C VAL A 95 6.08 -17.95 5.03
N GLY A 96 7.09 -17.49 4.32
CA GLY A 96 7.32 -17.85 2.92
C GLY A 96 7.96 -16.71 2.12
N ASP A 97 7.71 -16.74 0.82
CA ASP A 97 8.17 -15.74 -0.15
C ASP A 97 7.04 -15.34 -1.11
N ALA A 98 7.37 -14.65 -2.20
CA ALA A 98 6.39 -14.22 -3.21
C ALA A 98 5.74 -15.37 -3.98
N PHE A 99 6.25 -16.59 -3.91
CA PHE A 99 5.79 -17.74 -4.69
C PHE A 99 5.17 -18.85 -3.84
N SER A 100 5.53 -18.93 -2.57
CA SER A 100 5.09 -19.98 -1.66
C SER A 100 4.98 -19.47 -0.22
N VAL A 101 3.85 -19.79 0.42
CA VAL A 101 3.59 -19.48 1.83
C VAL A 101 3.16 -20.73 2.58
N ASN A 102 3.54 -20.82 3.86
CA ASN A 102 3.15 -21.89 4.74
C ASN A 102 1.74 -21.66 5.29
N VAL A 103 0.74 -22.25 4.64
CA VAL A 103 -0.67 -22.11 5.00
C VAL A 103 -0.96 -22.64 6.41
N GLU A 104 -0.36 -23.75 6.80
CA GLU A 104 -0.56 -24.37 8.12
C GLU A 104 -0.06 -23.42 9.24
N GLN A 105 1.10 -22.77 9.03
CA GLN A 105 1.63 -21.78 9.95
C GLN A 105 0.72 -20.54 10.03
N LEU A 106 0.22 -20.05 8.90
CA LEU A 106 -0.72 -18.92 8.86
C LEU A 106 -2.01 -19.23 9.62
N VAL A 107 -2.57 -20.43 9.43
CA VAL A 107 -3.76 -20.90 10.16
C VAL A 107 -3.50 -20.96 11.67
N ALA A 108 -2.36 -21.49 12.08
CA ALA A 108 -1.98 -21.55 13.50
C ALA A 108 -1.79 -20.17 14.14
N MET A 109 -1.38 -19.17 13.36
CA MET A 109 -1.20 -17.79 13.84
C MET A 109 -2.51 -17.04 14.05
N GLN A 110 -3.63 -17.49 13.46
CA GLN A 110 -4.95 -16.86 13.57
C GLN A 110 -4.90 -15.32 13.36
N PRO A 111 -4.49 -14.84 12.20
CA PRO A 111 -4.50 -13.41 11.89
C PRO A 111 -5.92 -12.87 11.77
N ASP A 112 -6.12 -11.60 12.16
CA ASP A 112 -7.36 -10.86 11.91
C ASP A 112 -7.52 -10.54 10.43
N ILE A 113 -6.40 -10.27 9.75
CA ILE A 113 -6.34 -9.96 8.32
C ILE A 113 -5.00 -10.38 7.71
N ILE A 114 -5.07 -10.74 6.43
CA ILE A 114 -3.91 -11.03 5.58
C ILE A 114 -3.90 -10.02 4.43
N PHE A 115 -2.87 -9.20 4.34
CA PHE A 115 -2.62 -8.34 3.19
C PHE A 115 -1.76 -9.10 2.18
N ALA A 116 -2.21 -9.22 0.95
CA ALA A 116 -1.55 -10.00 -0.08
C ALA A 116 -1.49 -9.27 -1.43
N TRP A 117 -0.39 -9.44 -2.15
CA TRP A 117 -0.24 -8.94 -3.51
C TRP A 117 -0.82 -9.96 -4.52
N GLU A 118 -1.74 -9.52 -5.37
CA GLU A 118 -2.47 -10.40 -6.29
C GLU A 118 -1.56 -11.01 -7.37
N SER A 119 -0.71 -10.20 -8.00
CA SER A 119 0.28 -10.69 -8.98
C SER A 119 1.44 -11.46 -8.36
N GLY A 120 1.50 -11.59 -7.03
CA GLY A 120 2.38 -12.53 -6.33
C GLY A 120 1.97 -13.98 -6.63
N GLY A 121 2.92 -14.89 -6.65
CA GLY A 121 2.68 -16.29 -7.05
C GLY A 121 1.87 -17.15 -6.05
N VAL A 122 1.27 -16.58 -5.00
CA VAL A 122 0.66 -17.30 -3.88
C VAL A 122 -0.86 -17.49 -3.97
N ASN A 123 -1.49 -17.18 -5.11
CA ASN A 123 -2.96 -17.17 -5.28
C ASN A 123 -3.67 -18.46 -4.88
N LYS A 124 -3.07 -19.64 -5.12
CA LYS A 124 -3.63 -20.92 -4.67
C LYS A 124 -3.72 -21.01 -3.14
N SER A 125 -2.69 -20.51 -2.45
CA SER A 125 -2.65 -20.48 -0.99
C SER A 125 -3.65 -19.48 -0.44
N LEU A 126 -3.80 -18.31 -1.08
CA LEU A 126 -4.79 -17.30 -0.70
C LEU A 126 -6.20 -17.88 -0.82
N LYS A 127 -6.53 -18.54 -1.93
CA LYS A 127 -7.84 -19.20 -2.12
C LYS A 127 -8.13 -20.24 -1.05
N ARG A 128 -7.10 -21.01 -0.62
CA ARG A 128 -7.24 -21.97 0.47
C ARG A 128 -7.54 -21.28 1.81
N LEU A 129 -6.86 -20.16 2.11
CA LEU A 129 -7.07 -19.37 3.33
C LEU A 129 -8.47 -18.73 3.33
N GLU A 130 -8.95 -18.19 2.21
CA GLU A 130 -10.32 -17.69 2.07
C GLU A 130 -11.37 -18.77 2.36
N ASN A 131 -11.19 -19.97 1.81
CA ASN A 131 -12.08 -21.10 2.07
C ASN A 131 -12.07 -21.55 3.55
N LEU A 132 -11.01 -21.25 4.30
CA LEU A 132 -10.90 -21.46 5.74
C LEU A 132 -11.47 -20.30 6.57
N GLY A 133 -12.01 -19.26 5.92
CA GLY A 133 -12.66 -18.12 6.57
C GLY A 133 -11.75 -16.98 6.98
N PHE A 134 -10.50 -16.96 6.51
CA PHE A 134 -9.60 -15.83 6.77
C PHE A 134 -9.95 -14.61 5.92
N THR A 135 -9.94 -13.43 6.52
CA THR A 135 -10.11 -12.17 5.81
C THR A 135 -8.82 -11.81 5.06
N ILE A 136 -8.93 -11.58 3.76
CA ILE A 136 -7.80 -11.24 2.89
C ILE A 136 -8.10 -9.92 2.18
N PHE A 137 -7.18 -8.97 2.24
CA PHE A 137 -7.14 -7.78 1.41
C PHE A 137 -6.19 -8.04 0.24
N ARG A 138 -6.68 -7.98 -0.98
CA ARG A 138 -5.91 -8.21 -2.20
C ARG A 138 -5.49 -6.89 -2.81
N ASN A 139 -4.18 -6.68 -2.89
CA ASN A 139 -3.58 -5.47 -3.45
C ASN A 139 -3.06 -5.71 -4.85
N GLU A 140 -3.40 -4.82 -5.77
CA GLU A 140 -2.85 -4.73 -7.11
C GLU A 140 -2.99 -3.28 -7.59
N ALA A 141 -2.12 -2.38 -7.09
CA ALA A 141 -2.20 -0.96 -7.42
C ALA A 141 -2.09 -0.75 -8.95
N PRO A 142 -3.17 -0.30 -9.63
CA PRO A 142 -3.20 -0.22 -11.09
C PRO A 142 -2.41 0.96 -11.65
N SER A 143 -2.06 1.91 -10.79
CA SER A 143 -1.37 3.13 -11.16
C SER A 143 -0.54 3.70 -10.01
N LEU A 144 0.38 4.61 -10.34
CA LEU A 144 1.11 5.36 -9.31
C LEU A 144 0.16 6.09 -8.36
N ALA A 145 -0.93 6.65 -8.86
CA ALA A 145 -1.94 7.29 -8.02
C ALA A 145 -2.73 6.27 -7.17
N GLY A 146 -2.90 5.04 -7.64
CA GLY A 146 -3.59 3.94 -6.95
C GLY A 146 -2.93 3.58 -5.63
N ILE A 147 -1.60 3.70 -5.54
CA ILE A 147 -0.86 3.45 -4.29
C ILE A 147 -1.39 4.31 -3.13
N ALA A 148 -1.81 5.56 -3.42
CA ALA A 148 -2.42 6.41 -2.41
C ALA A 148 -3.79 5.91 -1.92
N ASN A 149 -4.55 5.19 -2.74
CA ASN A 149 -5.80 4.54 -2.34
C ASN A 149 -5.50 3.34 -1.44
N THR A 150 -4.58 2.47 -1.86
CA THR A 150 -4.12 1.33 -1.05
C THR A 150 -3.72 1.77 0.38
N ILE A 151 -2.98 2.89 0.51
CA ILE A 151 -2.59 3.44 1.82
C ILE A 151 -3.82 3.78 2.66
N GLN A 152 -4.86 4.40 2.06
CA GLN A 152 -6.09 4.76 2.78
C GLN A 152 -6.90 3.54 3.19
N GLU A 153 -7.05 2.57 2.30
CA GLU A 153 -7.82 1.34 2.53
C GLU A 153 -7.20 0.50 3.65
N ILE A 154 -5.88 0.28 3.58
CA ILE A 154 -5.13 -0.41 4.66
C ILE A 154 -5.30 0.36 5.98
N ALA A 155 -5.17 1.70 5.96
CA ALA A 155 -5.28 2.52 7.16
C ALA A 155 -6.65 2.40 7.84
N VAL A 156 -7.74 2.30 7.10
CA VAL A 156 -9.09 2.04 7.64
C VAL A 156 -9.09 0.71 8.39
N LEU A 157 -8.63 -0.37 7.76
CA LEU A 157 -8.67 -1.73 8.32
C LEU A 157 -7.80 -1.89 9.59
N VAL A 158 -6.77 -1.06 9.73
CA VAL A 158 -5.87 -1.09 10.91
C VAL A 158 -6.14 0.04 11.91
N GLY A 159 -7.27 0.77 11.77
CA GLY A 159 -7.67 1.82 12.71
C GLY A 159 -6.78 3.07 12.68
N LYS A 160 -6.19 3.38 11.53
CA LYS A 160 -5.29 4.53 11.31
C LYS A 160 -5.79 5.47 10.20
N ALA A 161 -7.10 5.61 10.03
CA ALA A 161 -7.72 6.36 8.93
C ALA A 161 -7.15 7.78 8.77
N ASP A 162 -7.00 8.55 9.86
CA ASP A 162 -6.44 9.91 9.82
C ASP A 162 -4.96 9.92 9.35
N THR A 163 -4.16 8.96 9.82
CA THR A 163 -2.77 8.81 9.39
C THR A 163 -2.72 8.43 7.91
N GLY A 164 -3.55 7.49 7.47
CA GLY A 164 -3.67 7.09 6.08
C GLY A 164 -4.07 8.24 5.17
N GLN A 165 -5.06 9.05 5.57
CA GLN A 165 -5.48 10.23 4.83
C GLN A 165 -4.33 11.24 4.67
N ARG A 166 -3.57 11.49 5.74
CA ARG A 166 -2.43 12.39 5.72
C ARG A 166 -1.32 11.87 4.79
N LEU A 167 -0.93 10.60 4.92
CA LEU A 167 0.11 9.97 4.09
C LEU A 167 -0.30 9.92 2.61
N SER A 168 -1.52 9.54 2.32
CA SER A 168 -2.09 9.51 0.98
C SER A 168 -2.09 10.91 0.33
N ASN A 169 -2.48 11.96 1.06
CA ASN A 169 -2.43 13.33 0.58
C ASN A 169 -1.00 13.81 0.31
N GLN A 170 -0.05 13.45 1.18
CA GLN A 170 1.37 13.74 0.98
C GLN A 170 1.90 13.04 -0.28
N TYR A 171 1.55 11.76 -0.45
CA TYR A 171 1.92 10.98 -1.63
C TYR A 171 1.37 11.60 -2.92
N ARG A 172 0.06 11.91 -2.98
CA ARG A 172 -0.56 12.57 -4.14
C ARG A 172 0.05 13.93 -4.46
N SER A 173 0.32 14.74 -3.43
CA SER A 173 0.97 16.04 -3.59
C SER A 173 2.38 15.91 -4.16
N ARG A 174 3.13 14.91 -3.70
CA ARG A 174 4.49 14.62 -4.20
C ARG A 174 4.42 14.14 -5.67
N LEU A 175 3.51 13.23 -5.98
CA LEU A 175 3.28 12.73 -7.34
C LEU A 175 2.92 13.87 -8.30
N THR A 176 2.02 14.78 -7.89
CA THR A 176 1.64 15.96 -8.67
C THR A 176 2.82 16.87 -8.95
N ARG A 177 3.69 17.12 -7.96
CA ARG A 177 4.91 17.92 -8.18
C ARG A 177 5.85 17.28 -9.20
N LEU A 178 5.98 15.95 -9.18
CA LEU A 178 6.79 15.23 -10.17
C LEU A 178 6.24 15.33 -11.58
N ALA A 179 4.91 15.34 -11.72
CA ALA A 179 4.20 15.49 -12.99
C ALA A 179 4.24 16.91 -13.56
N GLN A 180 4.52 17.94 -12.77
CA GLN A 180 4.56 19.35 -13.22
C GLN A 180 5.77 19.69 -14.09
N PHE A 181 6.74 18.80 -14.23
CA PHE A 181 7.81 18.99 -15.20
C PHE A 181 7.23 18.75 -16.60
N PRO A 182 7.50 19.64 -17.58
CA PRO A 182 6.74 19.66 -18.81
C PRO A 182 6.74 18.28 -19.47
N ALA A 183 5.56 17.63 -19.34
CA ALA A 183 5.18 16.60 -20.25
C ALA A 183 5.18 17.23 -21.65
N LYS A 184 5.61 16.49 -22.66
CA LYS A 184 5.48 16.77 -24.07
C LYS A 184 4.51 17.91 -24.38
N ASN A 185 4.98 18.98 -25.04
CA ASN A 185 4.13 19.70 -25.97
C ASN A 185 3.68 18.70 -27.03
N ASP A 186 2.39 18.76 -27.44
CA ASP A 186 1.77 17.89 -28.47
C ASP A 186 2.40 17.97 -29.88
N SER A 187 3.48 18.70 -30.05
CA SER A 187 4.34 18.66 -31.23
C SER A 187 5.24 17.43 -31.14
N ILE A 188 5.36 16.67 -32.22
CA ILE A 188 6.31 15.58 -32.42
C ILE A 188 7.70 16.11 -32.06
N ASP A 189 8.06 15.94 -30.78
CA ASP A 189 9.27 16.51 -30.22
C ASP A 189 10.43 15.57 -30.62
N MET A 190 11.25 16.05 -31.55
CA MET A 190 12.46 15.33 -31.98
C MET A 190 13.47 15.18 -30.84
N ASP A 191 13.26 15.87 -29.70
CA ASP A 191 14.10 15.88 -28.51
C ASP A 191 13.55 15.03 -27.36
N ALA A 192 12.55 14.16 -27.60
CA ALA A 192 11.99 13.29 -26.56
C ALA A 192 13.02 12.25 -26.11
N ILE A 193 13.35 12.24 -24.80
CA ILE A 193 14.30 11.29 -24.21
C ILE A 193 13.76 9.86 -24.27
N ARG A 194 14.38 9.02 -25.05
CA ARG A 194 14.01 7.60 -25.20
C ARG A 194 14.63 6.78 -24.08
N VAL A 195 13.80 6.02 -23.40
CA VAL A 195 14.18 5.27 -22.21
C VAL A 195 14.00 3.78 -22.44
N PHE A 196 15.02 3.01 -22.13
CA PHE A 196 14.93 1.58 -21.92
C PHE A 196 15.10 1.25 -20.45
N PHE A 197 14.22 0.44 -19.89
CA PHE A 197 14.32 -0.02 -18.50
C PHE A 197 14.63 -1.51 -18.47
N GLN A 198 15.76 -1.90 -17.91
CA GLN A 198 16.19 -3.29 -17.78
C GLN A 198 16.02 -3.78 -16.36
N ILE A 199 15.12 -4.78 -16.16
CA ILE A 199 14.83 -5.35 -14.83
C ILE A 199 15.89 -6.34 -14.38
N SER A 200 16.49 -7.09 -15.32
CA SER A 200 17.40 -8.21 -15.02
C SER A 200 18.71 -8.07 -15.79
N ASP A 201 19.79 -8.52 -15.17
CA ASP A 201 21.11 -8.61 -15.81
C ASP A 201 21.34 -9.95 -16.55
N GLN A 202 20.44 -10.93 -16.40
CA GLN A 202 20.50 -12.22 -17.10
C GLN A 202 19.79 -12.13 -18.45
N ASP A 203 18.52 -11.74 -18.43
CA ASP A 203 17.67 -11.58 -19.60
C ASP A 203 17.20 -10.14 -19.74
N LEU A 204 16.88 -9.70 -20.97
CA LEU A 204 16.43 -8.33 -21.23
C LEU A 204 14.94 -8.14 -20.92
N TYR A 205 14.50 -8.53 -19.69
CA TYR A 205 13.17 -8.16 -19.23
C TYR A 205 13.08 -6.64 -19.08
N THR A 206 11.97 -6.10 -19.57
CA THR A 206 11.67 -4.66 -19.52
C THR A 206 10.24 -4.42 -19.04
N VAL A 207 9.79 -3.18 -19.08
CA VAL A 207 8.45 -2.76 -18.66
C VAL A 207 7.72 -2.08 -19.81
N SER A 208 6.40 -2.32 -19.91
CA SER A 208 5.53 -1.54 -20.80
C SER A 208 4.96 -0.30 -20.10
N GLY A 209 4.19 0.52 -20.82
CA GLY A 209 3.49 1.67 -20.26
C GLY A 209 2.41 1.29 -19.23
N GLN A 210 1.96 0.03 -19.20
CA GLN A 210 0.98 -0.46 -18.21
C GLN A 210 1.62 -0.70 -16.84
N HIS A 211 2.93 -0.98 -16.79
CA HIS A 211 3.66 -1.20 -15.55
C HIS A 211 3.89 0.12 -14.79
N LEU A 212 3.90 0.11 -13.46
CA LEU A 212 4.13 1.31 -12.63
C LEU A 212 5.42 2.04 -12.98
N ILE A 213 6.49 1.30 -13.29
CA ILE A 213 7.77 1.87 -13.74
C ILE A 213 7.61 2.53 -15.11
N GLY A 214 6.87 1.94 -16.04
CA GLY A 214 6.56 2.55 -17.33
C GLY A 214 5.76 3.85 -17.19
N GLN A 215 4.77 3.85 -16.29
CA GLN A 215 4.04 5.06 -15.92
C GLN A 215 4.97 6.12 -15.32
N ALA A 216 5.96 5.72 -14.50
CA ALA A 216 6.95 6.63 -13.94
C ALA A 216 7.85 7.25 -15.03
N ILE A 217 8.29 6.47 -16.02
CA ILE A 217 9.04 7.00 -17.17
C ILE A 217 8.23 8.10 -17.89
N ASN A 218 6.96 7.81 -18.19
CA ASN A 218 6.07 8.75 -18.87
C ASN A 218 5.79 9.99 -18.00
N LEU A 219 5.57 9.83 -16.69
CA LEU A 219 5.40 10.92 -15.72
C LEU A 219 6.61 11.87 -15.74
N CYS A 220 7.82 11.31 -15.83
CA CYS A 220 9.07 12.09 -15.89
C CYS A 220 9.33 12.75 -17.24
N GLY A 221 8.46 12.57 -18.24
CA GLY A 221 8.59 13.10 -19.60
C GLY A 221 9.56 12.31 -20.48
N GLY A 222 9.91 11.07 -20.12
CA GLY A 222 10.60 10.12 -20.98
C GLY A 222 9.63 9.39 -21.91
N VAL A 223 10.16 8.79 -22.97
CA VAL A 223 9.43 7.90 -23.88
C VAL A 223 9.93 6.48 -23.65
N ASN A 224 9.10 5.62 -23.08
CA ASN A 224 9.45 4.21 -22.91
C ASN A 224 9.47 3.50 -24.27
N LEU A 225 10.58 2.87 -24.63
CA LEU A 225 10.71 2.15 -25.91
C LEU A 225 9.67 1.03 -26.08
N PHE A 226 9.17 0.49 -24.99
CA PHE A 226 8.21 -0.62 -24.98
C PHE A 226 6.83 -0.20 -24.46
N ASP A 227 6.51 1.10 -24.51
CA ASP A 227 5.28 1.68 -23.94
C ASP A 227 4.00 0.98 -24.42
N SER A 228 3.89 0.74 -25.72
CA SER A 228 2.70 0.17 -26.37
C SER A 228 2.58 -1.35 -26.32
N VAL A 229 3.53 -2.05 -25.71
CA VAL A 229 3.49 -3.50 -25.61
C VAL A 229 2.40 -3.92 -24.62
N PRO A 230 1.47 -4.85 -24.98
CA PRO A 230 0.32 -5.19 -24.14
C PRO A 230 0.67 -6.06 -22.92
N ILE A 231 1.91 -6.54 -22.81
CA ILE A 231 2.41 -7.32 -21.66
C ILE A 231 3.12 -6.37 -20.72
N SER A 232 2.76 -6.40 -19.43
CA SER A 232 3.32 -5.49 -18.42
C SER A 232 4.84 -5.60 -18.28
N VAL A 233 5.36 -6.84 -18.32
CA VAL A 233 6.81 -7.15 -18.23
C VAL A 233 7.21 -8.02 -19.42
N PRO A 234 7.46 -7.43 -20.62
CA PRO A 234 7.88 -8.18 -21.79
C PRO A 234 9.38 -8.54 -21.75
N LEU A 235 9.73 -9.64 -22.42
CA LEU A 235 11.10 -9.97 -22.77
C LEU A 235 11.48 -9.23 -24.06
N ALA A 236 12.41 -8.28 -23.96
CA ALA A 236 12.95 -7.57 -25.11
C ALA A 236 14.04 -8.40 -25.78
N ASN A 237 14.22 -8.21 -27.08
CA ASN A 237 15.43 -8.68 -27.78
C ASN A 237 16.40 -7.51 -27.99
N LEU A 238 17.68 -7.84 -28.06
CA LEU A 238 18.77 -6.87 -28.21
C LEU A 238 18.58 -5.97 -29.43
N GLU A 239 18.18 -6.55 -30.58
CA GLU A 239 17.98 -5.81 -31.82
C GLU A 239 16.91 -4.72 -31.67
N SER A 240 15.80 -5.01 -31.00
CA SER A 240 14.73 -4.03 -30.75
C SER A 240 15.23 -2.86 -29.91
N VAL A 241 16.05 -3.13 -28.89
CA VAL A 241 16.63 -2.08 -28.04
C VAL A 241 17.61 -1.22 -28.87
N LEU A 242 18.49 -1.85 -29.65
CA LEU A 242 19.44 -1.13 -30.51
C LEU A 242 18.74 -0.28 -31.57
N ARG A 243 17.68 -0.81 -32.20
CA ARG A 243 16.85 -0.07 -33.17
C ARG A 243 16.15 1.11 -32.55
N GLY A 244 15.69 0.94 -31.28
CA GLY A 244 15.04 2.01 -30.50
C GLY A 244 15.97 3.15 -30.12
N GLN A 245 17.31 2.94 -30.17
CA GLN A 245 18.34 3.94 -29.84
C GLN A 245 18.02 4.70 -28.56
N PRO A 246 18.00 4.06 -27.39
CA PRO A 246 17.70 4.76 -26.11
C PRO A 246 18.78 5.81 -25.83
N ASP A 247 18.32 6.94 -25.29
CA ASP A 247 19.19 8.00 -24.79
C ASP A 247 19.59 7.69 -23.33
N ILE A 248 18.69 7.00 -22.60
CA ILE A 248 18.90 6.53 -21.23
C ILE A 248 18.52 5.06 -21.12
N ILE A 249 19.33 4.32 -20.36
CA ILE A 249 19.04 2.97 -19.91
C ILE A 249 19.07 2.96 -18.39
N PHE A 250 17.94 2.59 -17.76
CA PHE A 250 17.91 2.25 -16.34
C PHE A 250 18.16 0.75 -16.17
N ILE A 251 19.01 0.38 -15.21
CA ILE A 251 19.28 -1.01 -14.85
C ILE A 251 19.00 -1.17 -13.36
N THR A 252 18.18 -2.17 -12.98
CA THR A 252 18.01 -2.48 -11.57
C THR A 252 19.29 -3.06 -11.00
N ARG A 253 19.76 -2.48 -9.91
CA ARG A 253 20.91 -2.95 -9.15
C ARG A 253 20.81 -2.56 -7.68
N MET A 254 20.96 -3.54 -6.81
CA MET A 254 21.06 -3.28 -5.37
C MET A 254 22.31 -2.44 -5.08
N PRO A 255 22.27 -1.50 -4.14
CA PRO A 255 23.44 -0.64 -3.83
C PRO A 255 24.71 -1.41 -3.50
N GLU A 256 24.60 -2.54 -2.81
CA GLU A 256 25.71 -3.41 -2.39
C GLU A 256 26.11 -4.44 -3.46
N SER A 257 25.37 -4.55 -4.55
CA SER A 257 25.68 -5.52 -5.62
C SER A 257 26.84 -5.03 -6.52
N PRO A 258 27.61 -5.97 -7.07
CA PRO A 258 28.61 -5.61 -8.08
C PRO A 258 28.01 -4.85 -9.26
N VAL A 259 28.84 -4.09 -9.95
CA VAL A 259 28.47 -3.40 -11.20
C VAL A 259 28.00 -4.44 -12.22
N SER A 260 26.83 -4.22 -12.82
CA SER A 260 26.29 -5.12 -13.82
C SER A 260 27.18 -5.13 -15.08
N PRO A 261 27.49 -6.29 -15.65
CA PRO A 261 28.20 -6.37 -16.93
C PRO A 261 27.52 -5.59 -18.07
N TRP A 262 26.20 -5.40 -17.97
CA TRP A 262 25.42 -4.66 -18.95
C TRP A 262 25.69 -3.15 -18.91
N GLU A 263 26.09 -2.56 -17.76
CA GLU A 263 26.41 -1.14 -17.69
C GLU A 263 27.49 -0.76 -18.72
N GLY A 264 28.58 -1.52 -18.77
CA GLY A 264 29.63 -1.30 -19.76
C GLY A 264 29.33 -1.86 -21.18
N ARG A 265 28.44 -2.86 -21.28
CA ARG A 265 28.04 -3.46 -22.53
C ARG A 265 27.17 -2.53 -23.38
N TRP A 266 26.23 -1.82 -22.76
CA TRP A 266 25.36 -0.86 -23.44
C TRP A 266 26.16 0.26 -24.12
N SER A 267 27.14 0.84 -23.45
CA SER A 267 28.02 1.88 -24.03
C SER A 267 28.80 1.38 -25.25
N LYS A 268 29.20 0.11 -25.24
CA LYS A 268 29.90 -0.50 -26.41
C LYS A 268 28.95 -0.78 -27.58
N LEU A 269 27.69 -1.13 -27.30
CA LEU A 269 26.73 -1.53 -28.33
C LEU A 269 26.04 -0.33 -29.02
N ILE A 270 25.73 0.71 -28.24
CA ILE A 270 24.95 1.89 -28.69
C ILE A 270 25.87 3.08 -28.96
N GLY A 271 26.99 3.16 -28.22
CA GLY A 271 27.95 4.27 -28.27
C GLY A 271 27.96 5.06 -26.95
N ASN A 272 28.92 5.98 -26.88
CA ASN A 272 29.16 6.74 -25.63
C ASN A 272 28.08 7.79 -25.28
N ASN A 273 27.11 8.00 -26.16
CA ASN A 273 26.04 8.97 -25.95
C ASN A 273 24.90 8.40 -25.07
N VAL A 274 24.80 7.06 -24.97
CA VAL A 274 23.80 6.46 -24.08
C VAL A 274 24.23 6.61 -22.62
N ARG A 275 23.30 7.05 -21.75
CA ARG A 275 23.54 7.15 -20.32
C ARG A 275 22.93 5.94 -19.63
N VAL A 276 23.74 5.24 -18.84
CA VAL A 276 23.30 4.06 -18.06
C VAL A 276 23.23 4.43 -16.59
N PHE A 277 22.05 4.29 -16.00
CA PHE A 277 21.81 4.61 -14.61
C PHE A 277 21.38 3.36 -13.84
N PRO A 278 22.13 2.92 -12.83
CA PRO A 278 21.64 1.93 -11.88
C PRO A 278 20.55 2.55 -11.00
N ILE A 279 19.49 1.77 -10.76
CA ILE A 279 18.41 2.16 -9.85
C ILE A 279 18.12 1.03 -8.88
N ASP A 280 17.95 1.36 -7.60
CA ASP A 280 17.63 0.40 -6.55
C ASP A 280 16.24 -0.20 -6.79
N PRO A 281 16.12 -1.54 -7.01
CA PRO A 281 14.83 -2.19 -7.18
C PRO A 281 13.92 -2.04 -5.96
N ASN A 282 14.47 -1.92 -4.75
CA ASN A 282 13.67 -1.72 -3.54
C ASN A 282 12.91 -0.38 -3.54
N LEU A 283 13.41 0.62 -4.25
CA LEU A 283 12.74 1.92 -4.40
C LEU A 283 11.75 1.92 -5.56
N ILE A 284 12.10 1.30 -6.70
CA ILE A 284 11.31 1.50 -7.92
C ILE A 284 10.31 0.35 -8.21
N SER A 285 10.51 -0.84 -7.62
CA SER A 285 9.67 -2.02 -7.89
C SER A 285 8.69 -2.35 -6.77
N ARG A 286 8.71 -1.61 -5.65
CA ARG A 286 7.81 -1.81 -4.52
C ARG A 286 6.75 -0.70 -4.50
N PRO A 287 5.46 -0.98 -4.77
CA PRO A 287 4.40 0.02 -4.77
C PRO A 287 4.04 0.48 -3.33
N SER A 288 4.98 1.14 -2.68
CA SER A 288 4.88 1.77 -1.37
C SER A 288 5.10 3.30 -1.47
N ILE A 289 5.08 3.98 -0.31
CA ILE A 289 5.38 5.42 -0.25
C ILE A 289 6.78 5.72 -0.81
N ARG A 290 7.73 4.82 -0.58
CA ARG A 290 9.13 4.95 -1.02
C ARG A 290 9.31 4.84 -2.54
N MET A 291 8.33 4.32 -3.26
CA MET A 291 8.41 4.27 -4.73
C MET A 291 8.63 5.65 -5.33
N LEU A 292 8.10 6.71 -4.72
CA LEU A 292 8.33 8.07 -5.19
C LEU A 292 9.80 8.53 -5.05
N ASP A 293 10.60 7.93 -4.17
CA ASP A 293 12.05 8.21 -4.09
C ASP A 293 12.74 7.69 -5.36
N GLY A 294 12.41 6.47 -5.78
CA GLY A 294 12.87 5.91 -7.05
C GLY A 294 12.41 6.71 -8.27
N VAL A 295 11.15 7.15 -8.26
CA VAL A 295 10.59 8.00 -9.33
C VAL A 295 11.30 9.35 -9.38
N GLU A 296 11.62 9.98 -8.25
CA GLU A 296 12.39 11.23 -8.21
C GLU A 296 13.78 11.08 -8.81
N LEU A 297 14.49 10.00 -8.48
CA LEU A 297 15.80 9.67 -9.07
C LEU A 297 15.69 9.51 -10.59
N MET A 298 14.67 8.76 -11.04
CA MET A 298 14.39 8.55 -12.47
C MET A 298 14.10 9.88 -13.19
N CYS A 299 13.24 10.71 -12.63
CA CYS A 299 12.94 12.03 -13.18
C CYS A 299 14.18 12.93 -13.24
N GLY A 300 15.03 12.90 -12.22
CA GLY A 300 16.31 13.61 -12.20
C GLY A 300 17.23 13.21 -13.33
N ALA A 301 17.37 11.89 -13.57
CA ALA A 301 18.19 11.35 -14.65
C ALA A 301 17.66 11.74 -16.04
N ILE A 302 16.34 11.60 -16.27
CA ILE A 302 15.69 11.94 -17.55
C ILE A 302 15.86 13.44 -17.85
N ARG A 303 15.69 14.30 -16.86
CA ARG A 303 15.89 15.76 -17.00
C ARG A 303 17.34 16.14 -17.32
N SER A 304 18.29 15.47 -16.71
CA SER A 304 19.72 15.75 -16.94
C SER A 304 20.20 15.31 -18.32
N ALA A 305 19.40 14.57 -19.07
CA ALA A 305 19.70 14.09 -20.41
C ALA A 305 19.13 14.99 -21.52
N ARG A 306 18.27 15.93 -21.18
CA ARG A 306 17.81 17.02 -22.07
C ARG A 306 18.90 18.09 -22.16
#